data_14da21902ea6f9b7a928147939eb5ca0
#
_entry.id   14da21902ea6f9b7a928147939eb5ca0
#
_cell.length_a   1.000
_cell.length_b   1.000
_cell.length_c   1.000
_cell.angle_alpha   90.00
_cell.angle_beta   90.00
_cell.angle_gamma   90.00
#
_symmetry.space_group_name_H-M   'P 1'
#
loop_
_entity.id
_entity.type
_entity.pdbx_description
1 polymer ?
#
loop_
_entity_poly.entity_id
_entity_poly.type
_entity_poly.pdbx_seq_one_letter_code
_entity_poly.pdbx_strand_id
1 'polypeptide(L)'
;MSELLTRAQALKPYCAAIRHTIHQHPEPSFQESETTALIRGELERMGVEILPVDLPTGVVGVIRGSKPGPGRITALRADIDALKMPDLCGKAYASQNEGVAHACGHDGHTAIPVSYTHLRAHETP
;
A
#
# COMPACT_ATOMS: atom_id res chain seq x y z
N MET A 1 -0.85 14.58 22.91
CA MET A 1 -0.85 13.97 21.57
C MET A 1 -2.19 13.28 21.40
N SER A 2 -2.85 13.42 20.24
CA SER A 2 -4.14 12.75 20.05
C SER A 2 -3.96 11.23 20.01
N GLU A 3 -4.97 10.48 20.46
CA GLU A 3 -4.99 9.01 20.40
C GLU A 3 -4.73 8.50 18.98
N LEU A 4 -5.33 9.14 17.97
CA LEU A 4 -5.11 8.80 16.57
C LEU A 4 -3.63 8.92 16.17
N LEU A 5 -2.94 9.97 16.60
CA LEU A 5 -1.53 10.15 16.29
C LEU A 5 -0.66 9.08 16.96
N THR A 6 -0.98 8.72 18.20
CA THR A 6 -0.27 7.65 18.93
C THR A 6 -0.44 6.30 18.20
N ARG A 7 -1.64 5.97 17.77
CA ARG A 7 -1.93 4.76 17.00
C ARG A 7 -1.23 4.76 15.63
N ALA A 8 -1.24 5.90 14.94
CA ALA A 8 -0.53 6.05 13.66
C ALA A 8 0.99 5.87 13.84
N GLN A 9 1.57 6.41 14.91
CA GLN A 9 2.99 6.22 15.22
C GLN A 9 3.34 4.75 15.52
N ALA A 10 2.45 4.01 16.17
CA ALA A 10 2.63 2.58 16.43
C ALA A 10 2.68 1.74 15.15
N LEU A 11 2.07 2.21 14.05
CA LEU A 11 2.10 1.55 12.73
C LEU A 11 3.37 1.86 11.92
N LYS A 12 4.26 2.75 12.37
CA LYS A 12 5.46 3.11 11.63
C LYS A 12 6.34 1.91 11.24
N PRO A 13 6.61 0.91 12.12
CA PRO A 13 7.38 -0.27 11.73
C PRO A 13 6.67 -1.11 10.65
N TYR A 14 5.36 -1.27 10.74
CA TYR A 14 4.55 -1.97 9.74
C TYR A 14 4.59 -1.26 8.38
N CYS A 15 4.36 0.04 8.36
CA CYS A 15 4.45 0.87 7.15
C CYS A 15 5.85 0.77 6.50
N ALA A 16 6.90 0.84 7.30
CA ALA A 16 8.28 0.69 6.82
C ALA A 16 8.53 -0.71 6.25
N ALA A 17 8.02 -1.78 6.87
CA ALA A 17 8.17 -3.14 6.38
C ALA A 17 7.49 -3.33 5.02
N ILE A 18 6.24 -2.86 4.85
CA ILE A 18 5.54 -2.88 3.56
C ILE A 18 6.33 -2.13 2.49
N ARG A 19 6.75 -0.90 2.81
CA ARG A 19 7.56 -0.09 1.90
C ARG A 19 8.84 -0.82 1.48
N HIS A 20 9.61 -1.37 2.42
CA HIS A 20 10.86 -2.06 2.13
C HIS A 20 10.65 -3.30 1.28
N THR A 21 9.58 -4.07 1.52
CA THR A 21 9.24 -5.23 0.69
C THR A 21 8.96 -4.82 -0.75
N ILE A 22 8.17 -3.77 -0.96
CA ILE A 22 7.88 -3.25 -2.30
C ILE A 22 9.15 -2.71 -2.96
N HIS A 23 9.99 -1.99 -2.21
CA HIS A 23 11.25 -1.43 -2.70
C HIS A 23 12.24 -2.50 -3.17
N GLN A 24 12.29 -3.63 -2.46
CA GLN A 24 13.15 -4.76 -2.83
C GLN A 24 12.68 -5.51 -4.07
N HIS A 25 11.38 -5.49 -4.37
CA HIS A 25 10.76 -6.22 -5.48
C HIS A 25 10.03 -5.27 -6.43
N PRO A 26 10.74 -4.28 -7.01
CA PRO A 26 10.12 -3.28 -7.86
C PRO A 26 9.70 -3.89 -9.20
N GLU A 27 8.53 -3.51 -9.67
CA GLU A 27 7.97 -3.98 -10.94
C GLU A 27 7.59 -2.79 -11.81
N PRO A 28 7.89 -2.83 -13.13
CA PRO A 28 7.51 -1.77 -14.05
C PRO A 28 5.99 -1.66 -14.22
N SER A 29 5.54 -0.52 -14.72
CA SER A 29 4.14 -0.23 -15.02
C SER A 29 3.47 -1.33 -15.84
N PHE A 30 2.28 -1.75 -15.44
CA PHE A 30 1.49 -2.88 -15.98
C PHE A 30 2.13 -4.27 -15.84
N GLN A 31 3.16 -4.41 -15.03
CA GLN A 31 3.82 -5.68 -14.71
C GLN A 31 3.85 -5.94 -13.20
N GLU A 32 3.10 -5.17 -12.40
CA GLU A 32 3.13 -5.15 -10.95
C GLU A 32 2.30 -6.31 -10.34
N SER A 33 2.60 -7.54 -10.74
CA SER A 33 1.86 -8.73 -10.30
C SER A 33 2.13 -9.10 -8.84
N GLU A 34 3.39 -9.07 -8.41
CA GLU A 34 3.77 -9.38 -7.03
C GLU A 34 3.36 -8.27 -6.07
N THR A 35 3.55 -7.01 -6.49
CA THR A 35 3.08 -5.84 -5.73
C THR A 35 1.56 -5.87 -5.56
N THR A 36 0.82 -6.22 -6.62
CA THR A 36 -0.64 -6.39 -6.58
C THR A 36 -1.03 -7.50 -5.60
N ALA A 37 -0.35 -8.65 -5.64
CA ALA A 37 -0.61 -9.77 -4.74
C ALA A 37 -0.30 -9.42 -3.27
N LEU A 38 0.79 -8.70 -3.02
CA LEU A 38 1.12 -8.20 -1.68
C LEU A 38 0.03 -7.29 -1.13
N ILE A 39 -0.38 -6.27 -1.88
CA ILE A 39 -1.42 -5.32 -1.47
C ILE A 39 -2.74 -6.05 -1.22
N ARG A 40 -3.15 -6.94 -2.13
CA ARG A 40 -4.36 -7.76 -1.96
C ARG A 40 -4.32 -8.57 -0.67
N GLY A 41 -3.21 -9.27 -0.40
CA GLY A 41 -3.05 -10.08 0.81
C GLY A 41 -3.10 -9.23 2.09
N GLU A 42 -2.54 -8.01 2.09
CA GLU A 42 -2.64 -7.09 3.23
C GLU A 42 -4.10 -6.66 3.47
N LEU A 43 -4.81 -6.26 2.42
CA LEU A 43 -6.21 -5.83 2.52
C LEU A 43 -7.13 -6.97 2.97
N GLU A 44 -6.95 -8.18 2.45
CA GLU A 44 -7.72 -9.37 2.83
C GLU A 44 -7.49 -9.73 4.30
N ARG A 45 -6.24 -9.66 4.80
CA ARG A 45 -5.94 -9.87 6.22
C ARG A 45 -6.61 -8.85 7.14
N MET A 46 -6.85 -7.65 6.66
CA MET A 46 -7.58 -6.61 7.39
C MET A 46 -9.11 -6.77 7.30
N GLY A 47 -9.61 -7.76 6.54
CA GLY A 47 -11.05 -7.94 6.31
C GLY A 47 -11.65 -6.91 5.36
N VAL A 48 -10.83 -6.27 4.52
CA VAL A 48 -11.29 -5.28 3.54
C VAL A 48 -11.92 -5.98 2.35
N GLU A 49 -13.10 -5.55 1.94
CA GLU A 49 -13.78 -6.03 0.74
C GLU A 49 -12.98 -5.65 -0.51
N ILE A 50 -12.58 -6.63 -1.31
CA ILE A 50 -11.91 -6.39 -2.59
C ILE A 50 -12.96 -6.34 -3.70
N LEU A 51 -13.00 -5.24 -4.44
CA LEU A 51 -13.91 -5.12 -5.58
C LEU A 51 -13.40 -5.93 -6.77
N PRO A 52 -14.29 -6.67 -7.46
CA PRO A 52 -13.95 -7.42 -8.67
C PRO A 52 -13.87 -6.47 -9.89
N VAL A 53 -12.79 -5.70 -9.95
CA VAL A 53 -12.48 -4.82 -11.09
C VAL A 53 -11.56 -5.54 -12.06
N ASP A 54 -11.82 -5.41 -13.35
CA ASP A 54 -10.97 -5.98 -14.40
C ASP A 54 -9.77 -5.05 -14.64
N LEU A 55 -8.73 -5.27 -13.86
CA LEU A 55 -7.46 -4.56 -13.94
C LEU A 55 -6.34 -5.57 -14.20
N PRO A 56 -5.40 -5.28 -15.11
CA PRO A 56 -4.22 -6.13 -15.33
C PRO A 56 -3.35 -6.22 -14.07
N THR A 57 -3.22 -5.10 -13.35
CA THR A 57 -2.52 -4.98 -12.06
C THR A 57 -3.24 -3.96 -11.19
N GLY A 58 -2.93 -3.96 -9.89
CA GLY A 58 -3.58 -3.07 -8.92
C GLY A 58 -4.77 -3.71 -8.22
N VAL A 59 -5.27 -3.04 -7.18
CA VAL A 59 -6.34 -3.52 -6.31
C VAL A 59 -7.24 -2.37 -5.93
N VAL A 60 -8.54 -2.62 -5.87
CA VAL A 60 -9.52 -1.70 -5.30
C VAL A 60 -10.18 -2.35 -4.10
N GLY A 61 -9.96 -1.78 -2.93
CA GLY A 61 -10.59 -2.20 -1.68
C GLY A 61 -11.64 -1.21 -1.22
N VAL A 62 -12.64 -1.69 -0.49
CA VAL A 62 -13.71 -0.86 0.08
C VAL A 62 -13.85 -1.10 1.56
N ILE A 63 -13.85 -0.02 2.33
CA ILE A 63 -14.24 -0.01 3.75
C ILE A 63 -15.61 0.64 3.84
N ARG A 64 -16.59 -0.14 4.30
CA ARG A 64 -17.96 0.37 4.48
C ARG A 64 -18.09 0.97 5.87
N GLY A 65 -18.45 2.25 5.94
CA GLY A 65 -18.77 2.90 7.19
C GLY A 65 -20.07 2.34 7.79
N SER A 66 -20.10 2.16 9.10
CA SER A 66 -21.27 1.67 9.85
C SER A 66 -22.20 2.79 10.34
N LYS A 67 -21.73 4.03 10.39
CA LYS A 67 -22.52 5.16 10.89
C LYS A 67 -23.46 5.70 9.81
N PRO A 68 -24.73 6.01 10.16
CA PRO A 68 -25.63 6.68 9.24
C PRO A 68 -25.05 8.04 8.83
N GLY A 69 -25.20 8.38 7.57
CA GLY A 69 -24.64 9.61 7.03
C GLY A 69 -25.08 9.87 5.59
N PRO A 70 -24.66 10.98 4.99
CA PRO A 70 -25.10 11.43 3.67
C PRO A 70 -24.55 10.59 2.49
N GLY A 71 -23.96 9.41 2.75
CA GLY A 71 -23.47 8.53 1.69
C GLY A 71 -22.23 9.06 0.96
N ARG A 72 -21.38 9.84 1.61
CA ARG A 72 -20.13 10.34 1.00
C ARG A 72 -19.12 9.21 0.85
N ILE A 73 -18.47 9.17 -0.30
CA ILE A 73 -17.37 8.26 -0.61
C ILE A 73 -16.08 9.08 -0.65
N THR A 74 -15.08 8.66 0.09
CA THR A 74 -13.71 9.20 0.00
C THR A 74 -12.82 8.12 -0.61
N ALA A 75 -12.11 8.46 -1.67
CA ALA A 75 -11.16 7.56 -2.30
C ALA A 75 -9.72 7.97 -1.97
N LEU A 76 -8.88 6.99 -1.66
CA LEU A 76 -7.43 7.13 -1.57
C LEU A 76 -6.82 6.39 -2.76
N ARG A 77 -5.93 7.04 -3.49
CA ARG A 77 -5.20 6.44 -4.61
C ARG A 77 -3.70 6.40 -4.31
N ALA A 78 -3.06 5.31 -4.71
CA ALA A 78 -1.61 5.22 -4.80
C ALA A 78 -1.22 4.55 -6.12
N ASP A 79 -0.15 5.03 -6.72
CA ASP A 79 0.57 4.35 -7.78
C ASP A 79 1.50 3.29 -7.19
N ILE A 80 1.75 2.22 -7.96
CA ILE A 80 2.45 1.04 -7.48
C ILE A 80 3.63 0.63 -8.33
N ASP A 81 3.85 1.30 -9.46
CA ASP A 81 4.89 1.00 -10.43
C ASP A 81 6.26 1.55 -10.04
N ALA A 82 7.29 0.88 -10.54
CA ALA A 82 8.68 1.28 -10.43
C ALA A 82 9.25 1.76 -11.79
N LEU A 83 10.40 2.40 -11.74
CA LEU A 83 11.08 2.95 -12.90
C LEU A 83 12.14 1.97 -13.43
N LYS A 84 12.33 1.95 -14.76
CA LYS A 84 13.41 1.21 -15.43
C LYS A 84 14.74 1.96 -15.28
N MET A 85 15.37 1.79 -14.13
CA MET A 85 16.67 2.37 -13.81
C MET A 85 17.34 1.58 -12.66
N PRO A 86 18.67 1.62 -12.53
CA PRO A 86 19.35 0.93 -11.42
C PRO A 86 19.03 1.59 -10.08
N ASP A 87 18.93 0.77 -9.03
CA ASP A 87 18.82 1.26 -7.65
C ASP A 87 20.21 1.53 -7.07
N LEU A 88 20.48 2.78 -6.74
CA LEU A 88 21.75 3.24 -6.17
C LEU A 88 21.60 3.62 -4.69
N CYS A 89 20.53 3.22 -4.02
CA CYS A 89 20.27 3.65 -2.64
C CYS A 89 21.25 3.08 -1.61
N GLY A 90 21.93 1.97 -1.90
CA GLY A 90 22.92 1.34 -1.02
C GLY A 90 22.36 0.87 0.33
N LYS A 91 21.06 0.62 0.44
CA LYS A 91 20.38 0.18 1.65
C LYS A 91 20.17 -1.33 1.67
N ALA A 92 19.95 -1.88 2.87
CA ALA A 92 19.65 -3.30 3.03
C ALA A 92 18.37 -3.75 2.29
N TYR A 93 17.48 -2.83 1.98
CA TYR A 93 16.25 -3.03 1.21
C TYR A 93 16.36 -2.56 -0.25
N ALA A 94 17.59 -2.41 -0.78
CA ALA A 94 17.80 -2.10 -2.19
C ALA A 94 17.13 -3.11 -3.12
N SER A 95 16.79 -2.67 -4.33
CA SER A 95 16.16 -3.50 -5.34
C SER A 95 16.92 -4.81 -5.59
N GLN A 96 16.20 -5.91 -5.62
CA GLN A 96 16.68 -7.23 -6.03
C GLN A 96 16.36 -7.51 -7.51
N ASN A 97 15.69 -6.58 -8.20
CA ASN A 97 15.39 -6.66 -9.61
C ASN A 97 16.31 -5.69 -10.37
N GLU A 98 17.34 -6.25 -11.02
CA GLU A 98 18.34 -5.45 -11.74
C GLU A 98 17.70 -4.54 -12.80
N GLY A 99 18.09 -3.28 -12.79
CA GLY A 99 17.59 -2.29 -13.75
C GLY A 99 16.17 -1.79 -13.49
N VAL A 100 15.61 -2.06 -12.30
CA VAL A 100 14.29 -1.52 -11.87
C VAL A 100 14.41 -1.00 -10.45
N ALA A 101 13.87 0.18 -10.19
CA ALA A 101 13.93 0.81 -8.86
C ALA A 101 12.71 1.69 -8.54
N HIS A 102 12.32 1.74 -7.28
CA HIS A 102 11.33 2.70 -6.77
C HIS A 102 11.97 4.07 -6.49
N ALA A 103 12.52 4.71 -7.52
CA ALA A 103 13.21 5.99 -7.39
C ALA A 103 12.26 7.20 -7.30
N CYS A 104 10.97 7.04 -7.64
CA CYS A 104 9.95 8.09 -7.53
C CYS A 104 9.23 8.09 -6.18
N GLY A 105 9.33 7.01 -5.39
CA GLY A 105 8.68 6.90 -4.08
C GLY A 105 7.31 6.25 -4.09
N HIS A 106 6.91 5.56 -5.16
CA HIS A 106 5.62 4.86 -5.25
C HIS A 106 5.51 3.71 -4.23
N ASP A 107 6.62 3.12 -3.79
CA ASP A 107 6.70 2.22 -2.64
C ASP A 107 6.16 2.86 -1.35
N GLY A 108 6.51 4.12 -1.11
CA GLY A 108 5.98 4.91 0.00
C GLY A 108 4.52 5.30 -0.21
N HIS A 109 4.16 5.71 -1.43
CA HIS A 109 2.77 6.04 -1.79
C HIS A 109 1.83 4.85 -1.53
N THR A 110 2.28 3.64 -1.77
CA THR A 110 1.52 2.40 -1.51
C THR A 110 1.47 2.05 -0.03
N ALA A 111 2.61 2.10 0.66
CA ALA A 111 2.71 1.72 2.08
C ALA A 111 1.84 2.62 2.99
N ILE A 112 1.69 3.90 2.66
CA ILE A 112 0.90 4.86 3.44
C ILE A 112 -0.60 4.50 3.45
N PRO A 113 -1.32 4.36 2.31
CA PRO A 113 -2.73 4.02 2.33
C PRO A 113 -2.99 2.60 2.85
N VAL A 114 -2.09 1.63 2.64
CA VAL A 114 -2.19 0.30 3.26
C VAL A 114 -2.16 0.42 4.78
N SER A 115 -1.23 1.20 5.34
CA SER A 115 -1.14 1.43 6.78
C SER A 115 -2.32 2.23 7.33
N TYR A 116 -2.82 3.22 6.60
CA TYR A 116 -4.03 3.95 6.95
C TYR A 116 -5.26 3.03 6.96
N THR A 117 -5.37 2.15 5.98
CA THR A 117 -6.44 1.14 5.90
C THR A 117 -6.40 0.20 7.11
N HIS A 118 -5.20 -0.24 7.52
CA HIS A 118 -5.00 -1.03 8.74
C HIS A 118 -5.53 -0.30 9.97
N LEU A 119 -5.21 0.99 10.11
CA LEU A 119 -5.71 1.82 11.21
C LEU A 119 -7.24 1.90 11.21
N ARG A 120 -7.84 2.12 10.03
CA ARG A 120 -9.31 2.27 9.87
C ARG A 120 -10.07 0.96 10.03
N ALA A 121 -9.55 -0.14 9.52
CA ALA A 121 -10.19 -1.46 9.66
C ALA A 121 -10.37 -1.90 11.12
N HIS A 122 -9.50 -1.42 12.01
CA HIS A 122 -9.58 -1.68 13.46
C HIS A 122 -10.35 -0.60 14.25
N GLU A 123 -10.87 0.44 13.59
CA GLU A 123 -11.69 1.49 14.21
C GLU A 123 -13.21 1.29 14.02
N THR A 124 -13.61 0.41 13.13
CA THR A 124 -15.02 0.07 12.92
C THR A 124 -15.44 -0.98 13.95
N PRO A 125 -16.32 -0.65 14.90
CA PRO A 125 -16.90 -1.63 15.80
C PRO A 125 -17.83 -2.59 15.04
#